data_e22b9bd144ff775ff2da2199536a6298
#
_entry.id   e22b9bd144ff775ff2da2199536a6298
#
_cell.length_a   1.000
_cell.length_b   1.000
_cell.length_c   1.000
_cell.angle_alpha   90.00
_cell.angle_beta   90.00
_cell.angle_gamma   90.00
#
_symmetry.space_group_name_H-M   'P 1'
#
loop_
_entity.id
_entity.type
_entity.pdbx_description
1 polymer ?
#
loop_
_entity_poly.entity_id
_entity_poly.type
_entity_poly.pdbx_seq_one_letter_code
_entity_poly.pdbx_strand_id
1 'polypeptide(L)' 'MKILGIDPALSSLGWGIIKLNHPKINYIASGLVKTHPTELMYKRLSYIANAVQSIIELHDPDLIAMEETFINMN' A
#
# COMPACT_ATOMS: atom_id res chain seq x y z
N MET A 1 2.11 17.34 -5.76
CA MET A 1 1.35 16.41 -4.89
C MET A 1 1.96 15.01 -4.95
N LYS A 2 2.20 14.43 -3.80
CA LYS A 2 2.74 13.07 -3.69
C LYS A 2 1.61 12.11 -3.33
N ILE A 3 1.47 11.03 -4.09
CA ILE A 3 0.36 10.09 -3.93
C ILE A 3 0.92 8.68 -3.69
N LEU A 4 0.43 8.05 -2.62
CA LEU A 4 0.69 6.64 -2.33
C LEU A 4 -0.51 5.82 -2.82
N GLY A 5 -0.27 4.94 -3.79
CA GLY A 5 -1.26 3.98 -4.25
C GLY A 5 -1.04 2.63 -3.58
N ILE A 6 -2.11 1.99 -3.14
CA ILE A 6 -2.07 0.68 -2.49
C ILE A 6 -3.03 -0.27 -3.19
N ASP A 7 -2.51 -1.42 -3.60
CA ASP A 7 -3.30 -2.56 -4.09
C ASP A 7 -3.35 -3.59 -2.97
N PRO A 8 -4.42 -3.62 -2.16
CA PRO A 8 -4.47 -4.45 -0.96
C PRO A 8 -4.62 -5.92 -1.31
N ALA A 9 -3.72 -6.72 -0.77
CA ALA A 9 -3.78 -8.18 -0.82
C ALA A 9 -3.06 -8.73 0.40
N LEU A 10 -3.63 -9.73 1.05
CA LEU A 10 -3.10 -10.24 2.30
C LEU A 10 -1.73 -10.88 2.15
N SER A 11 -1.51 -11.63 1.07
CA SER A 11 -0.25 -12.32 0.83
C SER A 11 0.81 -11.45 0.16
N SER A 12 0.38 -10.49 -0.67
CA SER A 12 1.31 -9.63 -1.41
C SER A 12 0.65 -8.30 -1.72
N LEU A 13 0.77 -7.37 -0.79
CA LEU A 13 0.24 -6.01 -0.97
C LEU A 13 1.20 -5.21 -1.85
N GLY A 14 0.68 -4.67 -2.95
CA GLY A 14 1.44 -3.81 -3.84
C GLY A 14 1.29 -2.34 -3.45
N TRP A 15 2.36 -1.56 -3.57
CA TRP A 15 2.30 -0.13 -3.32
C TRP A 15 3.20 0.64 -4.29
N GLY A 16 2.85 1.88 -4.52
CA GLY A 16 3.64 2.77 -5.35
C GLY A 16 3.45 4.22 -4.96
N ILE A 17 4.49 5.01 -5.16
CA ILE A 17 4.46 6.44 -4.89
C ILE A 17 4.80 7.18 -6.16
N ILE A 18 3.95 8.14 -6.51
CA ILE A 18 4.16 9.06 -7.62
C ILE A 18 4.13 10.48 -7.12
N LYS A 19 4.77 11.35 -7.88
CA LYS A 19 4.66 12.80 -7.71
C LYS A 19 3.92 13.38 -8.90
N LEU A 20 2.77 13.99 -8.63
CA LEU A 20 1.94 14.62 -9.64
C LEU A 20 2.23 16.12 -9.66
N ASN A 21 2.88 16.58 -10.73
CA ASN A 21 3.05 17.99 -11.06
C ASN A 21 2.43 18.20 -12.43
N HIS A 22 1.10 18.39 -12.43
CA HIS A 22 0.32 18.47 -13.66
C HIS A 22 1.01 19.31 -14.75
N PRO A 23 1.15 18.80 -16.00
CA PRO A 23 0.67 17.50 -16.49
C PRO A 23 1.64 16.33 -16.31
N LYS A 24 2.72 16.50 -15.57
CA LYS A 24 3.75 15.46 -15.40
C LYS A 24 3.44 14.55 -14.24
N ILE A 25 3.74 13.25 -14.44
CA ILE A 25 3.67 12.23 -13.40
C ILE A 25 5.05 11.60 -13.30
N ASN A 26 5.66 11.68 -12.12
CA ASN A 26 6.97 11.12 -11.87
C ASN A 26 6.88 9.94 -10.91
N TYR A 27 7.51 8.83 -11.29
CA TYR A 27 7.69 7.68 -10.41
C TYR A 27 8.68 8.03 -9.30
N ILE A 28 8.34 7.68 -8.05
CA ILE A 28 9.24 7.86 -6.90
C ILE A 28 9.74 6.51 -6.41
N ALA A 29 8.82 5.60 -6.05
CA ALA A 29 9.17 4.31 -5.46
C ALA A 29 8.00 3.34 -5.59
N SER A 30 8.29 2.05 -5.47
CA SER A 30 7.27 1.01 -5.40
C SER A 30 7.84 -0.23 -4.74
N GLY A 31 6.96 -1.12 -4.34
CA GLY A 31 7.38 -2.37 -3.74
C GLY A 31 6.21 -3.28 -3.41
N LEU A 32 6.54 -4.36 -2.73
CA LEU A 32 5.59 -5.35 -2.27
C LEU A 32 5.78 -5.57 -0.77
N VAL A 33 4.67 -5.72 -0.06
CA VAL A 33 4.66 -6.16 1.33
C VAL A 33 4.10 -7.57 1.34
N LYS A 34 4.97 -8.55 1.59
CA LYS A 34 4.61 -9.97 1.51
C LYS A 34 4.43 -10.55 2.91
N THR A 35 3.41 -11.37 3.07
CA THR A 35 3.21 -12.17 4.27
C THR A 35 3.12 -13.65 3.90
N HIS A 36 3.44 -14.51 4.87
CA HIS A 36 3.41 -15.95 4.65
C HIS A 36 2.01 -16.51 4.92
N PRO A 37 1.42 -17.29 4.00
CA PRO A 37 0.05 -17.79 4.16
C PRO A 37 -0.17 -18.67 5.39
N THR A 38 0.88 -19.31 5.91
CA THR A 38 0.78 -20.18 7.09
C THR A 38 0.94 -19.42 8.41
N GLU A 39 1.29 -18.13 8.36
CA GLU A 39 1.43 -17.32 9.57
C GLU A 39 0.05 -16.94 10.11
N LEU A 40 -0.04 -16.72 11.43
CA LEU A 40 -1.27 -16.32 12.07
C LEU A 40 -1.80 -14.99 11.52
N MET A 41 -3.11 -14.91 11.35
CA MET A 41 -3.74 -13.74 10.71
C MET A 41 -3.38 -12.43 11.39
N TYR A 42 -3.43 -12.38 12.74
CA TYR A 42 -3.10 -11.14 13.45
C TYR A 42 -1.66 -10.69 13.25
N LYS A 43 -0.74 -11.64 13.09
CA LYS A 43 0.67 -11.32 12.81
C LYS A 43 0.84 -10.78 11.39
N ARG A 44 0.11 -11.36 10.42
CA ARG A 44 0.12 -10.88 9.05
C ARG A 44 -0.42 -9.46 8.94
N LEU A 45 -1.55 -9.19 9.61
CA LEU A 45 -2.14 -7.86 9.62
C LEU A 45 -1.24 -6.84 10.32
N SER A 46 -0.62 -7.22 11.44
CA SER A 46 0.32 -6.36 12.15
C SER A 46 1.54 -6.01 11.31
N TYR A 47 2.09 -7.00 10.60
CA TYR A 47 3.22 -6.80 9.72
C TYR A 47 2.87 -5.81 8.58
N ILE A 48 1.71 -6.00 7.94
CA ILE A 48 1.24 -5.11 6.87
C ILE A 48 1.03 -3.70 7.41
N ALA A 49 0.36 -3.55 8.55
CA ALA A 49 0.09 -2.23 9.14
C ALA A 49 1.39 -1.49 9.44
N ASN A 50 2.36 -2.16 10.04
CA ASN A 50 3.66 -1.57 10.36
C ASN A 50 4.43 -1.19 9.10
N ALA A 51 4.41 -2.04 8.07
CA ALA A 51 5.08 -1.78 6.81
C ALA A 51 4.48 -0.56 6.09
N VAL A 52 3.15 -0.48 6.02
CA VAL A 52 2.45 0.65 5.41
C VAL A 52 2.73 1.94 6.18
N GLN A 53 2.70 1.88 7.51
CA GLN A 53 3.03 3.03 8.34
C GLN A 53 4.44 3.54 8.08
N SER A 54 5.42 2.63 7.95
CA SER A 54 6.80 3.01 7.65
C SER A 54 6.92 3.69 6.28
N ILE A 55 6.17 3.20 5.28
CA ILE A 55 6.14 3.80 3.95
C ILE A 55 5.57 5.22 4.02
N ILE A 56 4.48 5.40 4.75
CA ILE A 56 3.85 6.71 4.95
C ILE A 56 4.82 7.68 5.65
N GLU A 57 5.47 7.24 6.69
CA GLU A 57 6.43 8.09 7.43
C GLU A 57 7.64 8.47 6.58
N LEU A 58 8.16 7.52 5.80
CA LEU A 58 9.33 7.76 4.96
C LEU A 58 9.04 8.72 3.81
N HIS A 59 7.89 8.58 3.17
CA HIS A 59 7.58 9.30 1.95
C HIS A 59 6.65 10.49 2.15
N ASP A 60 5.94 10.56 3.27
CA ASP A 60 5.03 11.66 3.62
C ASP A 60 4.08 12.03 2.47
N PRO A 61 3.24 11.10 1.99
CA PRO A 61 2.34 11.37 0.87
C PRO A 61 1.24 12.35 1.27
N ASP A 62 0.79 13.15 0.29
CA ASP A 62 -0.33 14.06 0.47
C ASP A 62 -1.67 13.34 0.38
N LEU A 63 -1.71 12.23 -0.35
CA LEU A 63 -2.93 11.48 -0.61
C LEU A 63 -2.61 9.99 -0.64
N ILE A 64 -3.52 9.18 -0.12
CA ILE A 64 -3.47 7.72 -0.23
C ILE A 64 -4.66 7.27 -1.07
N ALA A 65 -4.37 6.55 -2.15
CA ALA A 65 -5.38 5.95 -3.02
C ALA A 65 -5.34 4.43 -2.84
N MET A 66 -6.48 3.84 -2.57
CA MET A 66 -6.60 2.39 -2.35
C MET A 66 -7.75 1.85 -3.18
N GLU A 67 -7.52 0.71 -3.84
CA GLU A 67 -8.58 0.04 -4.57
C GLU A 67 -9.63 -0.50 -3.59
N GLU A 68 -10.89 -0.25 -3.91
CA GLU A 68 -11.99 -0.75 -3.10
C GLU A 68 -12.28 -2.20 -3.47
N THR A 69 -12.31 -3.06 -2.45
CA THR A 69 -12.61 -4.47 -2.63
C THR A 69 -13.96 -4.80 -2.03
N PHE A 70 -14.86 -5.38 -2.82
CA PHE A 70 -16.16 -5.83 -2.35
C PHE A 70 -16.11 -7.31 -2.03
N ILE A 71 -16.65 -7.66 -0.86
CA ILE A 71 -16.88 -9.06 -0.49
C ILE A 71 -18.37 -9.31 -0.59
N ASN A 72 -18.76 -10.26 -1.45
CA ASN A 72 -20.15 -10.67 -1.57
C ASN A 72 -20.42 -11.83 -0.61
N MET A 73 -21.27 -11.57 0.37
CA MET A 73 -21.57 -12.51 1.46
C MET A 73 -22.80 -13.35 1.20
N ASN A 74 -23.30 -13.43 -0.01
CA ASN A 74 -24.47 -14.25 -0.35
C ASN A 74 -24.20 -15.74 -0.21
#